data_5960473b4002e46162d24df7a2417fa9
#
_entry.id   5960473b4002e46162d24df7a2417fa9
#
_cell.length_a   1.000
_cell.length_b   1.000
_cell.length_c   1.000
_cell.angle_alpha   90.00
_cell.angle_beta   90.00
_cell.angle_gamma   90.00
#
_symmetry.space_group_name_H-M   'P 1'
#
loop_
_entity.id
_entity.type
_entity.pdbx_description
1 polymer ?
#
loop_
_entity_poly.entity_id
_entity_poly.type
_entity_poly.pdbx_seq_one_letter_code
_entity_poly.pdbx_strand_id
1 'polypeptide(L)'
;LRGIVVVSAGLLYTVPSLALFVLMPLVLGTGILDPVNVVVAMTIYTVALLVRSVVDGLGSVPDEVTRSAVAMGYTPVRRFVGVDLPLAVPVIAAGLRVAAVSNVSIVSIASLIGVSQLGDLLVDGYNRAISGELAAGILGCVLLAVVLDLAIRLVERLLTPWRRAGQEG
;
A
#
# COMPACT_ATOMS: atom_id res chain seq x y z
N LEU A 1 4.82 -1.84 22.85
CA LEU A 1 3.74 -2.13 21.89
C LEU A 1 4.12 -1.71 20.45
N ARG A 2 4.59 -0.44 20.23
CA ARG A 2 4.98 0.06 18.90
C ARG A 2 6.01 -0.86 18.21
N GLY A 3 7.08 -1.25 18.94
CA GLY A 3 8.13 -2.11 18.37
C GLY A 3 7.61 -3.49 17.97
N ILE A 4 6.76 -4.12 18.78
CA ILE A 4 6.18 -5.44 18.49
C ILE A 4 5.32 -5.36 17.23
N VAL A 5 4.44 -4.35 17.10
CA VAL A 5 3.55 -4.17 15.95
C VAL A 5 4.35 -3.97 14.66
N VAL A 6 5.39 -3.13 14.69
CA VAL A 6 6.24 -2.88 13.51
C VAL A 6 7.04 -4.12 13.11
N VAL A 7 7.59 -4.85 14.08
CA VAL A 7 8.33 -6.10 13.81
C VAL A 7 7.40 -7.17 13.26
N SER A 8 6.21 -7.36 13.85
CA SER A 8 5.23 -8.34 13.34
C SER A 8 4.76 -8.01 11.93
N ALA A 9 4.47 -6.74 11.65
CA ALA A 9 4.10 -6.28 10.30
C ALA A 9 5.26 -6.51 9.30
N GLY A 10 6.51 -6.24 9.72
CA GLY A 10 7.69 -6.52 8.90
C GLY A 10 7.86 -8.00 8.58
N LEU A 11 7.68 -8.87 9.58
CA LEU A 11 7.76 -10.33 9.40
C LEU A 11 6.68 -10.85 8.45
N LEU A 12 5.44 -10.36 8.55
CA LEU A 12 4.37 -10.72 7.62
C LEU A 12 4.73 -10.36 6.17
N TYR A 13 5.38 -9.23 5.96
CA TYR A 13 5.80 -8.80 4.62
C TYR A 13 6.96 -9.62 4.05
N THR A 14 7.72 -10.34 4.87
CA THR A 14 8.80 -11.22 4.39
C THR A 14 8.29 -12.57 3.86
N VAL A 15 7.03 -12.93 4.15
CA VAL A 15 6.44 -14.18 3.62
C VAL A 15 6.34 -14.07 2.09
N PRO A 16 6.79 -15.06 1.31
CA PRO A 16 6.62 -15.01 -0.15
C PRO A 16 5.15 -14.93 -0.56
N SER A 17 4.81 -13.97 -1.44
CA SER A 17 3.43 -13.74 -1.86
C SER A 17 2.77 -14.99 -2.46
N LEU A 18 3.50 -15.74 -3.27
CA LEU A 18 3.02 -16.99 -3.84
C LEU A 18 2.67 -18.01 -2.75
N ALA A 19 3.47 -18.10 -1.69
CA ALA A 19 3.18 -19.00 -0.58
C ALA A 19 1.89 -18.58 0.14
N LEU A 20 1.68 -17.29 0.33
CA LEU A 20 0.46 -16.79 0.96
C LEU A 20 -0.77 -17.07 0.11
N PHE A 21 -0.69 -16.87 -1.22
CA PHE A 21 -1.78 -17.19 -2.14
C PHE A 21 -2.17 -18.67 -2.10
N VAL A 22 -1.19 -19.58 -2.02
CA VAL A 22 -1.41 -21.03 -1.94
C VAL A 22 -1.94 -21.47 -0.57
N LEU A 23 -1.59 -20.75 0.49
CA LEU A 23 -2.08 -21.06 1.86
C LEU A 23 -3.52 -20.56 2.11
N MET A 24 -3.96 -19.48 1.45
CA MET A 24 -5.27 -18.87 1.69
C MET A 24 -6.45 -19.85 1.51
N PRO A 25 -6.52 -20.69 0.48
CA PRO A 25 -7.58 -21.68 0.33
C PRO A 25 -7.71 -22.62 1.55
N LEU A 26 -6.58 -23.00 2.15
CA LEU A 26 -6.56 -23.86 3.35
C LEU A 26 -7.09 -23.14 4.59
N VAL A 27 -6.82 -21.84 4.70
CA VAL A 27 -7.24 -21.01 5.84
C VAL A 27 -8.70 -20.61 5.73
N LEU A 28 -9.15 -20.28 4.51
CA LEU A 28 -10.49 -19.76 4.24
C LEU A 28 -11.50 -20.86 3.90
N GLY A 29 -11.04 -22.07 3.59
CA GLY A 29 -11.91 -23.17 3.13
C GLY A 29 -12.50 -22.93 1.74
N THR A 30 -11.85 -22.11 0.90
CA THR A 30 -12.29 -21.73 -0.44
C THR A 30 -11.67 -22.62 -1.52
N GLY A 31 -12.17 -22.52 -2.76
CA GLY A 31 -11.52 -23.18 -3.90
C GLY A 31 -10.16 -22.52 -4.21
N ILE A 32 -9.22 -23.31 -4.77
CA ILE A 32 -7.85 -22.84 -5.06
C ILE A 32 -7.85 -21.66 -6.04
N LEU A 33 -8.76 -21.66 -7.01
CA LEU A 33 -8.88 -20.61 -8.03
C LEU A 33 -9.80 -19.45 -7.60
N ASP A 34 -10.28 -19.43 -6.36
CA ASP A 34 -11.15 -18.36 -5.89
C ASP A 34 -10.36 -17.06 -5.75
N PRO A 35 -10.74 -15.97 -6.47
CA PRO A 35 -10.08 -14.67 -6.37
C PRO A 35 -10.04 -14.09 -4.96
N VAL A 36 -10.97 -14.50 -4.08
CA VAL A 36 -11.02 -14.07 -2.68
C VAL A 36 -9.71 -14.39 -1.95
N ASN A 37 -9.05 -15.49 -2.29
CA ASN A 37 -7.76 -15.87 -1.70
C ASN A 37 -6.70 -14.80 -1.96
N VAL A 38 -6.63 -14.31 -3.19
CA VAL A 38 -5.68 -13.26 -3.61
C VAL A 38 -6.04 -11.94 -2.93
N VAL A 39 -7.32 -11.57 -2.89
CA VAL A 39 -7.77 -10.33 -2.26
C VAL A 39 -7.43 -10.29 -0.78
N VAL A 40 -7.68 -11.39 -0.04
CA VAL A 40 -7.36 -11.46 1.40
C VAL A 40 -5.85 -11.41 1.62
N ALA A 41 -5.08 -12.17 0.86
CA ALA A 41 -3.63 -12.15 0.94
C ALA A 41 -3.05 -10.74 0.67
N MET A 42 -3.53 -10.07 -0.40
CA MET A 42 -3.10 -8.71 -0.73
C MET A 42 -3.52 -7.69 0.33
N THR A 43 -4.68 -7.89 0.96
CA THR A 43 -5.11 -7.06 2.09
C THR A 43 -4.14 -7.19 3.27
N ILE A 44 -3.73 -8.40 3.62
CA ILE A 44 -2.74 -8.65 4.68
C ILE A 44 -1.42 -7.93 4.37
N TYR A 45 -0.91 -8.04 3.14
CA TYR A 45 0.31 -7.35 2.72
C TYR A 45 0.16 -5.83 2.80
N THR A 46 -0.94 -5.30 2.28
CA THR A 46 -1.19 -3.86 2.29
C THR A 46 -1.28 -3.32 3.71
N VAL A 47 -2.00 -4.01 4.60
CA VAL A 47 -2.11 -3.62 6.01
C VAL A 47 -0.73 -3.66 6.69
N ALA A 48 0.06 -4.72 6.47
CA ALA A 48 1.39 -4.83 7.05
C ALA A 48 2.31 -3.66 6.63
N LEU A 49 2.27 -3.27 5.36
CA LEU A 49 3.02 -2.12 4.84
C LEU A 49 2.51 -0.78 5.39
N LEU A 50 1.18 -0.61 5.44
CA LEU A 50 0.58 0.64 5.93
C LEU A 50 0.78 0.85 7.42
N VAL A 51 0.74 -0.19 8.24
CA VAL A 51 1.04 -0.11 9.68
C VAL A 51 2.40 0.55 9.89
N ARG A 52 3.42 0.12 9.16
CA ARG A 52 4.75 0.73 9.23
C ARG A 52 4.73 2.18 8.78
N SER A 53 4.10 2.47 7.65
CA SER A 53 4.03 3.84 7.10
C SER A 53 3.27 4.80 8.02
N VAL A 54 2.21 4.34 8.70
CA VAL A 54 1.48 5.13 9.69
C VAL A 54 2.36 5.41 10.91
N VAL A 55 3.07 4.40 11.41
CA VAL A 55 3.98 4.55 12.57
C VAL A 55 5.11 5.51 12.25
N ASP A 56 5.70 5.41 11.07
CA ASP A 56 6.78 6.29 10.61
C ASP A 56 6.26 7.71 10.35
N GLY A 57 5.06 7.84 9.75
CA GLY A 57 4.40 9.13 9.52
C GLY A 57 4.08 9.87 10.81
N LEU A 58 3.50 9.20 11.80
CA LEU A 58 3.25 9.81 13.10
C LEU A 58 4.55 10.11 13.86
N GLY A 59 5.58 9.30 13.66
CA GLY A 59 6.91 9.52 14.23
C GLY A 59 7.71 10.64 13.58
N SER A 60 7.30 11.10 12.39
CA SER A 60 7.95 12.20 11.68
C SER A 60 7.49 13.59 12.15
N VAL A 61 6.44 13.67 12.96
CA VAL A 61 5.96 14.93 13.53
C VAL A 61 6.97 15.45 14.54
N PRO A 62 7.48 16.68 14.39
CA PRO A 62 8.47 17.23 15.31
C PRO A 62 7.91 17.38 16.73
N ASP A 63 8.69 16.99 17.74
CA ASP A 63 8.32 17.11 19.16
C ASP A 63 8.00 18.55 19.58
N GLU A 64 8.63 19.54 18.95
CA GLU A 64 8.38 20.96 19.19
C GLU A 64 6.94 21.35 18.83
N VAL A 65 6.43 20.85 17.69
CA VAL A 65 5.06 21.11 17.26
C VAL A 65 4.07 20.46 18.25
N THR A 66 4.35 19.23 18.64
CA THR A 66 3.55 18.51 19.63
C THR A 66 3.51 19.23 20.97
N ARG A 67 4.66 19.70 21.46
CA ARG A 67 4.77 20.49 22.73
C ARG A 67 4.04 21.83 22.63
N SER A 68 4.16 22.51 21.50
CA SER A 68 3.47 23.78 21.27
C SER A 68 1.95 23.61 21.27
N ALA A 69 1.43 22.55 20.65
CA ALA A 69 0.01 22.24 20.68
C ALA A 69 -0.49 21.96 22.12
N VAL A 70 0.29 21.25 22.93
CA VAL A 70 -0.03 21.00 24.35
C VAL A 70 -0.05 22.32 25.13
N ALA A 71 0.93 23.20 24.92
CA ALA A 71 0.99 24.50 25.56
C ALA A 71 -0.21 25.41 25.21
N MET A 72 -0.76 25.27 24.00
CA MET A 72 -1.99 25.92 23.55
C MET A 72 -3.28 25.29 24.11
N GLY A 73 -3.18 24.28 24.98
CA GLY A 73 -4.33 23.63 25.61
C GLY A 73 -5.05 22.58 24.74
N TYR A 74 -4.41 22.04 23.71
CA TYR A 74 -4.99 20.95 22.93
C TYR A 74 -5.12 19.68 23.78
N THR A 75 -6.30 19.10 23.81
CA THR A 75 -6.49 17.75 24.36
C THR A 75 -5.80 16.70 23.47
N PRO A 76 -5.43 15.51 23.99
CA PRO A 76 -4.73 14.49 23.21
C PRO A 76 -5.44 14.12 21.90
N VAL A 77 -6.76 13.99 21.93
CA VAL A 77 -7.57 13.66 20.74
C VAL A 77 -7.58 14.82 19.74
N ARG A 78 -7.79 16.05 20.22
CA ARG A 78 -7.80 17.25 19.37
C ARG A 78 -6.43 17.49 18.74
N ARG A 79 -5.35 17.25 19.48
CA ARG A 79 -3.99 17.33 18.98
C ARG A 79 -3.75 16.28 17.88
N PHE A 80 -4.12 15.02 18.16
CA PHE A 80 -3.95 13.93 17.20
C PHE A 80 -4.65 14.23 15.87
N VAL A 81 -5.93 14.62 15.91
CA VAL A 81 -6.72 14.86 14.68
C VAL A 81 -6.34 16.19 14.00
N GLY A 82 -6.05 17.23 14.78
CA GLY A 82 -5.82 18.59 14.25
C GLY A 82 -4.36 18.93 13.95
N VAL A 83 -3.40 18.17 14.48
CA VAL A 83 -1.96 18.46 14.34
C VAL A 83 -1.19 17.25 13.87
N ASP A 84 -1.15 16.17 14.67
CA ASP A 84 -0.26 15.03 14.42
C ASP A 84 -0.65 14.31 13.11
N LEU A 85 -1.94 13.98 12.93
CA LEU A 85 -2.42 13.27 11.75
C LEU A 85 -2.28 14.09 10.45
N PRO A 86 -2.71 15.36 10.38
CA PRO A 86 -2.47 16.17 9.18
C PRO A 86 -1.01 16.28 8.78
N LEU A 87 -0.10 16.42 9.73
CA LEU A 87 1.34 16.49 9.45
C LEU A 87 1.92 15.15 9.03
N ALA A 88 1.34 14.02 9.47
CA ALA A 88 1.74 12.67 9.09
C ALA A 88 1.20 12.25 7.72
N VAL A 89 0.11 12.85 7.21
CA VAL A 89 -0.55 12.47 5.94
C VAL A 89 0.42 12.33 4.77
N PRO A 90 1.37 13.24 4.52
CA PRO A 90 2.28 13.11 3.38
C PRO A 90 3.15 11.85 3.43
N VAL A 91 3.63 11.49 4.62
CA VAL A 91 4.45 10.27 4.81
C VAL A 91 3.59 9.01 4.67
N ILE A 92 2.38 9.03 5.23
CA ILE A 92 1.42 7.92 5.11
C ILE A 92 1.01 7.74 3.64
N ALA A 93 0.72 8.82 2.92
CA ALA A 93 0.38 8.79 1.50
C ALA A 93 1.53 8.26 0.64
N ALA A 94 2.77 8.63 0.95
CA ALA A 94 3.95 8.06 0.28
C ALA A 94 4.03 6.53 0.47
N GLY A 95 3.79 6.04 1.70
CA GLY A 95 3.73 4.61 1.97
C GLY A 95 2.57 3.90 1.25
N LEU A 96 1.39 4.53 1.20
CA LEU A 96 0.23 4.00 0.46
C LEU A 96 0.53 3.86 -1.05
N ARG A 97 1.24 4.83 -1.63
CA ARG A 97 1.67 4.78 -3.04
C ARG A 97 2.61 3.61 -3.30
N VAL A 98 3.61 3.42 -2.41
CA VAL A 98 4.51 2.26 -2.50
C VAL A 98 3.71 0.96 -2.40
N ALA A 99 2.79 0.86 -1.46
CA ALA A 99 1.93 -0.32 -1.30
C ALA A 99 1.09 -0.58 -2.56
N ALA A 100 0.45 0.44 -3.12
CA ALA A 100 -0.39 0.31 -4.30
C ALA A 100 0.40 -0.17 -5.53
N VAL A 101 1.55 0.45 -5.81
CA VAL A 101 2.43 0.05 -6.93
C VAL A 101 2.99 -1.36 -6.73
N SER A 102 3.42 -1.69 -5.52
CA SER A 102 3.89 -3.04 -5.18
C SER A 102 2.79 -4.09 -5.37
N ASN A 103 1.55 -3.78 -4.99
CA ASN A 103 0.42 -4.68 -5.14
C ASN A 103 0.14 -5.02 -6.61
N VAL A 104 0.25 -4.06 -7.53
CA VAL A 104 0.09 -4.34 -8.97
C VAL A 104 1.11 -5.38 -9.44
N SER A 105 2.35 -5.26 -8.97
CA SER A 105 3.42 -6.21 -9.28
C SER A 105 3.18 -7.59 -8.66
N ILE A 106 2.83 -7.61 -7.36
CA ILE A 106 2.65 -8.85 -6.61
C ILE A 106 1.42 -9.62 -7.09
N VAL A 107 0.30 -8.93 -7.38
CA VAL A 107 -0.93 -9.57 -7.84
C VAL A 107 -0.74 -10.25 -9.21
N SER A 108 0.16 -9.74 -10.06
CA SER A 108 0.47 -10.35 -11.34
C SER A 108 1.01 -11.79 -11.22
N ILE A 109 1.59 -12.14 -10.06
CA ILE A 109 2.05 -13.50 -9.76
C ILE A 109 0.87 -14.47 -9.56
N ALA A 110 -0.33 -13.97 -9.22
CA ALA A 110 -1.50 -14.82 -9.03
C ALA A 110 -1.95 -15.55 -10.34
N SER A 111 -1.57 -15.06 -11.51
CA SER A 111 -1.74 -15.77 -12.78
C SER A 111 -1.03 -17.12 -12.81
N LEU A 112 0.09 -17.26 -12.11
CA LEU A 112 0.82 -18.54 -12.05
C LEU A 112 0.05 -19.64 -11.33
N ILE A 113 -0.89 -19.26 -10.46
CA ILE A 113 -1.79 -20.20 -9.77
C ILE A 113 -3.17 -20.30 -10.42
N GLY A 114 -3.36 -19.70 -11.61
CA GLY A 114 -4.58 -19.80 -12.40
C GLY A 114 -5.69 -18.82 -12.02
N VAL A 115 -5.40 -17.78 -11.24
CA VAL A 115 -6.35 -16.70 -10.95
C VAL A 115 -6.24 -15.63 -12.04
N SER A 116 -7.29 -15.53 -12.88
CA SER A 116 -7.30 -14.63 -14.05
C SER A 116 -7.25 -13.17 -13.68
N GLN A 117 -6.28 -12.45 -14.27
CA GLN A 117 -6.07 -11.01 -14.12
C GLN A 117 -5.05 -10.50 -15.17
N LEU A 118 -4.59 -9.24 -15.07
CA LEU A 118 -3.64 -8.64 -16.04
C LEU A 118 -2.34 -9.44 -16.24
N GLY A 119 -1.91 -10.19 -15.22
CA GLY A 119 -0.73 -11.05 -15.29
C GLY A 119 -0.86 -12.22 -16.26
N ASP A 120 -2.10 -12.60 -16.67
CA ASP A 120 -2.32 -13.66 -17.67
C ASP A 120 -1.62 -13.31 -18.99
N LEU A 121 -1.65 -12.04 -19.39
CA LEU A 121 -0.95 -11.58 -20.59
C LEU A 121 0.57 -11.79 -20.51
N LEU A 122 1.14 -11.71 -19.28
CA LEU A 122 2.56 -11.97 -19.06
C LEU A 122 2.88 -13.46 -19.15
N VAL A 123 2.05 -14.28 -18.50
CA VAL A 123 2.24 -15.74 -18.44
C VAL A 123 1.99 -16.37 -19.82
N ASP A 124 0.88 -16.01 -20.47
CA ASP A 124 0.53 -16.53 -21.79
C ASP A 124 1.50 -16.03 -22.87
N GLY A 125 1.83 -14.74 -22.86
CA GLY A 125 2.81 -14.16 -23.77
C GLY A 125 4.18 -14.83 -23.66
N TYR A 126 4.61 -15.17 -22.45
CA TYR A 126 5.85 -15.91 -22.22
C TYR A 126 5.76 -17.35 -22.70
N ASN A 127 4.72 -18.09 -22.29
CA ASN A 127 4.55 -19.51 -22.62
C ASN A 127 4.36 -19.76 -24.12
N ARG A 128 3.68 -18.85 -24.80
CA ARG A 128 3.38 -18.94 -26.26
C ARG A 128 4.41 -18.22 -27.12
N ALA A 129 5.44 -17.60 -26.50
CA ALA A 129 6.45 -16.78 -27.17
C ALA A 129 5.85 -15.64 -28.03
N ILE A 130 4.72 -15.04 -27.57
CA ILE A 130 4.05 -13.93 -28.24
C ILE A 130 4.50 -12.62 -27.60
N SER A 131 5.48 -11.96 -28.20
CA SER A 131 6.05 -10.72 -27.69
C SER A 131 5.03 -9.57 -27.57
N GLY A 132 4.00 -9.55 -28.42
CA GLY A 132 2.93 -8.56 -28.37
C GLY A 132 2.06 -8.67 -27.10
N GLU A 133 1.70 -9.89 -26.70
CA GLU A 133 0.95 -10.14 -25.46
C GLU A 133 1.78 -9.77 -24.23
N LEU A 134 3.05 -10.16 -24.23
CA LEU A 134 3.99 -9.80 -23.14
C LEU A 134 4.12 -8.29 -23.00
N ALA A 135 4.30 -7.57 -24.12
CA ALA A 135 4.38 -6.12 -24.13
C ALA A 135 3.08 -5.47 -23.61
N ALA A 136 1.93 -5.98 -24.05
CA ALA A 136 0.62 -5.50 -23.60
C ALA A 136 0.43 -5.72 -22.09
N GLY A 137 0.83 -6.88 -21.56
CA GLY A 137 0.80 -7.17 -20.13
C GLY A 137 1.66 -6.21 -19.31
N ILE A 138 2.91 -5.96 -19.74
CA ILE A 138 3.82 -5.01 -19.10
C ILE A 138 3.21 -3.60 -19.11
N LEU A 139 2.77 -3.14 -20.27
CA LEU A 139 2.20 -1.80 -20.42
C LEU A 139 0.92 -1.65 -19.60
N GLY A 140 0.06 -2.67 -19.55
CA GLY A 140 -1.15 -2.68 -18.73
C GLY A 140 -0.86 -2.56 -17.24
N CYS A 141 0.10 -3.33 -16.73
CA CYS A 141 0.53 -3.24 -15.33
C CYS A 141 1.14 -1.89 -14.99
N VAL A 142 2.01 -1.36 -15.86
CA VAL A 142 2.62 -0.03 -15.66
C VAL A 142 1.55 1.06 -15.69
N LEU A 143 0.63 1.02 -16.64
CA LEU A 143 -0.45 2.00 -16.75
C LEU A 143 -1.33 1.97 -15.49
N LEU A 144 -1.71 0.78 -15.02
CA LEU A 144 -2.49 0.63 -13.79
C LEU A 144 -1.74 1.20 -12.57
N ALA A 145 -0.45 0.89 -12.43
CA ALA A 145 0.37 1.41 -11.36
C ALA A 145 0.45 2.95 -11.37
N VAL A 146 0.63 3.55 -12.56
CA VAL A 146 0.65 5.01 -12.74
C VAL A 146 -0.70 5.62 -12.40
N VAL A 147 -1.80 5.03 -12.84
CA VAL A 147 -3.16 5.52 -12.52
C VAL A 147 -3.40 5.52 -11.02
N LEU A 148 -3.05 4.43 -10.33
CA LEU A 148 -3.17 4.33 -8.87
C LEU A 148 -2.28 5.36 -8.15
N ASP A 149 -1.03 5.52 -8.56
CA ASP A 149 -0.11 6.51 -7.99
C ASP A 149 -0.66 7.94 -8.16
N LEU A 150 -1.15 8.28 -9.35
CA LEU A 150 -1.74 9.59 -9.62
C LEU A 150 -3.03 9.83 -8.81
N ALA A 151 -3.88 8.82 -8.67
CA ALA A 151 -5.09 8.90 -7.87
C ALA A 151 -4.76 9.18 -6.39
N ILE A 152 -3.79 8.45 -5.82
CA ILE A 152 -3.37 8.66 -4.43
C ILE A 152 -2.74 10.04 -4.26
N ARG A 153 -1.91 10.50 -5.20
CA ARG A 153 -1.35 11.86 -5.18
C ARG A 153 -2.43 12.94 -5.23
N LEU A 154 -3.47 12.72 -6.03
CA LEU A 154 -4.58 13.67 -6.11
C LEU A 154 -5.31 13.77 -4.77
N VAL A 155 -5.61 12.62 -4.14
CA VAL A 155 -6.22 12.56 -2.81
C VAL A 155 -5.31 13.23 -1.76
N GLU A 156 -4.00 12.92 -1.76
CA GLU A 156 -3.03 13.57 -0.88
C GLU A 156 -3.08 15.10 -1.02
N ARG A 157 -3.06 15.60 -2.27
CA ARG A 157 -3.13 17.05 -2.55
C ARG A 157 -4.40 17.71 -2.03
N LEU A 158 -5.52 16.99 -2.05
CA LEU A 158 -6.79 17.48 -1.52
C LEU A 158 -6.81 17.49 0.00
N LEU A 159 -6.12 16.55 0.64
CA LEU A 159 -6.02 16.43 2.08
C LEU A 159 -4.94 17.33 2.70
N THR A 160 -4.03 17.91 1.90
CA THR A 160 -2.90 18.73 2.39
C THR A 160 -2.84 20.12 1.76
N PRO A 161 -3.92 20.92 1.80
CA PRO A 161 -3.95 22.25 1.16
C PRO A 161 -2.91 23.23 1.74
N TRP A 162 -2.54 23.08 3.01
CA TRP A 162 -1.55 23.95 3.70
C TRP A 162 -0.14 23.86 3.11
N ARG A 163 0.22 22.76 2.41
CA ARG A 163 1.54 22.64 1.77
C ARG A 163 1.73 23.59 0.59
N ARG A 164 0.65 24.04 -0.02
CA ARG A 164 0.72 25.01 -1.14
C ARG A 164 1.04 26.42 -0.65
N ALA A 165 0.50 26.79 0.48
CA ALA A 165 0.72 28.12 1.07
C ALA A 165 2.18 28.36 1.51
N GLY A 166 2.96 27.30 1.78
CA GLY A 166 4.37 27.43 2.18
C GLY A 166 5.38 27.38 1.01
N GLN A 167 4.94 27.25 -0.24
CA GLN A 167 5.82 27.24 -1.43
C GLN A 167 5.80 28.56 -2.20
N GLU A 168 4.93 29.50 -1.84
CA GLU A 168 4.78 30.81 -2.47
C GLU A 168 5.51 31.95 -1.70
N GLY A 169 6.28 31.65 -0.69
CA GLY A 169 7.14 32.55 0.08
C GLY A 169 8.61 32.15 -0.03
#